data_d9c900b142375296383489141b28e900
#
_entry.id   d9c900b142375296383489141b28e900
#
_cell.length_a   1.000
_cell.length_b   1.000
_cell.length_c   1.000
_cell.angle_alpha   90.00
_cell.angle_beta   90.00
_cell.angle_gamma   90.00
#
_symmetry.space_group_name_H-M   'P 1'
#
loop_
_entity.id
_entity.type
_entity.pdbx_description
1 polymer ?
#
loop_
_entity_poly.entity_id
_entity_poly.type
_entity_poly.pdbx_seq_one_letter_code
_entity_poly.pdbx_strand_id
1 'polypeptide(L)'
;FIWLSFTSRWPPAAAVVTLKLGGNLEQMTTYTFVSNMLCALLIPLCFPLIEPASQMTFWSAFVLIMQKVCLVLVVPMLLALLTKSVPLLHRFHQWLIHIPDLSFYLWGCSLMIVTGTTLKNIFHAQTSISFLLLIGILGLVVCLLQYAIGRRIGRFFCSSIEAGQALGQKNTAFAIWIAATYLHPLSTVGPGCYILWQNIINSIEIWKRGKYEA
;
A
#
# COMPACT_ATOMS: atom_id res chain seq x y z
N PHE A 1 -14.42 10.94 -13.61
CA PHE A 1 -14.82 12.18 -12.88
C PHE A 1 -15.45 11.87 -11.51
N ILE A 2 -16.45 10.98 -11.45
CA ILE A 2 -17.14 10.59 -10.19
C ILE A 2 -16.18 9.91 -9.20
N TRP A 3 -15.28 9.09 -9.71
CA TRP A 3 -14.29 8.38 -8.90
C TRP A 3 -13.25 9.32 -8.28
N LEU A 4 -12.75 10.29 -9.05
CA LEU A 4 -11.84 11.33 -8.58
C LEU A 4 -12.44 12.18 -7.45
N SER A 5 -13.73 12.53 -7.54
CA SER A 5 -14.43 13.27 -6.48
C SER A 5 -14.59 12.47 -5.18
N PHE A 6 -14.68 11.13 -5.29
CA PHE A 6 -14.76 10.26 -4.12
C PHE A 6 -13.39 10.10 -3.43
N THR A 7 -12.36 9.85 -4.21
CA THR A 7 -10.99 9.60 -3.71
C THR A 7 -10.28 10.86 -3.21
N SER A 8 -10.69 12.05 -3.65
CA SER A 8 -10.15 13.31 -3.12
C SER A 8 -10.51 13.55 -1.65
N ARG A 9 -11.60 12.95 -1.16
CA ARG A 9 -12.01 13.05 0.26
C ARG A 9 -11.58 11.87 1.12
N TRP A 10 -11.31 10.70 0.52
CA TRP A 10 -10.84 9.47 1.16
C TRP A 10 -9.62 8.93 0.43
N PRO A 11 -8.51 9.68 0.47
CA PRO A 11 -7.34 9.30 -0.29
C PRO A 11 -6.71 8.01 0.27
N PRO A 12 -6.16 7.15 -0.60
CA PRO A 12 -5.34 6.03 -0.15
C PRO A 12 -4.12 6.53 0.62
N ALA A 13 -3.53 5.67 1.44
CA ALA A 13 -2.42 6.02 2.33
C ALA A 13 -1.28 6.78 1.64
N ALA A 14 -0.90 6.35 0.43
CA ALA A 14 0.13 7.02 -0.36
C ALA A 14 -0.26 8.45 -0.74
N ALA A 15 -1.54 8.67 -1.07
CA ALA A 15 -2.05 9.99 -1.43
C ALA A 15 -2.16 10.91 -0.21
N VAL A 16 -2.49 10.37 0.98
CA VAL A 16 -2.47 11.13 2.26
C VAL A 16 -1.06 11.63 2.57
N VAL A 17 -0.07 10.76 2.48
CA VAL A 17 1.34 11.12 2.70
C VAL A 17 1.79 12.16 1.68
N THR A 18 1.48 11.96 0.39
CA THR A 18 1.81 12.89 -0.69
C THR A 18 1.23 14.28 -0.42
N LEU A 19 -0.03 14.36 0.02
CA LEU A 19 -0.67 15.62 0.38
C LEU A 19 0.05 16.32 1.54
N LYS A 20 0.40 15.58 2.61
CA LYS A 20 1.16 16.13 3.75
C LYS A 20 2.58 16.59 3.37
N LEU A 21 3.12 16.07 2.28
CA LEU A 21 4.39 16.52 1.70
C LEU A 21 4.25 17.69 0.72
N GLY A 22 3.03 18.16 0.46
CA GLY A 22 2.75 19.26 -0.48
C GLY A 22 2.70 18.84 -1.94
N GLY A 23 2.52 17.54 -2.22
CA GLY A 23 2.33 17.01 -3.58
C GLY A 23 0.87 16.99 -4.02
N ASN A 24 0.65 16.57 -5.27
CA ASN A 24 -0.67 16.55 -5.91
C ASN A 24 -1.46 15.30 -5.52
N LEU A 25 -2.55 15.50 -4.78
CA LEU A 25 -3.45 14.45 -4.30
C LEU A 25 -4.11 13.67 -5.44
N GLU A 26 -4.60 14.37 -6.48
CA GLU A 26 -5.33 13.75 -7.58
C GLU A 26 -4.42 12.83 -8.40
N GLN A 27 -3.22 13.29 -8.70
CA GLN A 27 -2.22 12.52 -9.44
C GLN A 27 -1.84 11.25 -8.69
N MET A 28 -1.57 11.37 -7.39
CA MET A 28 -1.19 10.22 -6.57
C MET A 28 -2.34 9.22 -6.37
N THR A 29 -3.56 9.72 -6.24
CA THR A 29 -4.76 8.88 -6.13
C THR A 29 -5.02 8.11 -7.42
N THR A 30 -4.91 8.77 -8.57
CA THR A 30 -5.06 8.14 -9.90
C THR A 30 -3.99 7.07 -10.10
N TYR A 31 -2.73 7.38 -9.79
CA TYR A 31 -1.65 6.41 -9.84
C TYR A 31 -1.93 5.18 -8.98
N THR A 32 -2.33 5.38 -7.73
CA THR A 32 -2.60 4.29 -6.79
C THR A 32 -3.72 3.38 -7.30
N PHE A 33 -4.76 3.97 -7.88
CA PHE A 33 -5.85 3.19 -8.47
C PHE A 33 -5.38 2.36 -9.66
N VAL A 34 -4.72 2.98 -10.63
CA VAL A 34 -4.23 2.29 -11.83
C VAL A 34 -3.23 1.19 -11.44
N SER A 35 -2.32 1.48 -10.52
CA SER A 35 -1.35 0.51 -10.00
C SER A 35 -2.04 -0.68 -9.34
N ASN A 36 -3.05 -0.45 -8.49
CA ASN A 36 -3.80 -1.53 -7.85
C ASN A 36 -4.58 -2.38 -8.86
N MET A 37 -5.16 -1.77 -9.89
CA MET A 37 -5.85 -2.50 -10.96
C MET A 37 -4.88 -3.37 -11.77
N LEU A 38 -3.71 -2.84 -12.11
CA LEU A 38 -2.66 -3.62 -12.77
C LEU A 38 -2.17 -4.77 -11.89
N CYS A 39 -1.92 -4.54 -10.61
CA CYS A 39 -1.55 -5.59 -9.66
C CYS A 39 -2.65 -6.65 -9.53
N ALA A 40 -3.93 -6.25 -9.53
CA ALA A 40 -5.06 -7.17 -9.47
C ALA A 40 -5.09 -8.16 -10.65
N LEU A 41 -4.61 -7.73 -11.82
CA LEU A 41 -4.50 -8.57 -13.01
C LEU A 41 -3.19 -9.37 -13.05
N LEU A 42 -2.06 -8.71 -12.76
CA LEU A 42 -0.75 -9.32 -12.90
C LEU A 42 -0.47 -10.39 -11.83
N ILE A 43 -0.92 -10.19 -10.59
CA ILE A 43 -0.67 -11.14 -9.51
C ILE A 43 -1.30 -12.51 -9.80
N PRO A 44 -2.61 -12.63 -10.11
CA PRO A 44 -3.19 -13.93 -10.45
C PRO A 44 -2.58 -14.57 -11.69
N LEU A 45 -2.09 -13.76 -12.63
CA LEU A 45 -1.46 -14.25 -13.85
C LEU A 45 -0.03 -14.76 -13.61
N CYS A 46 0.79 -13.98 -12.89
CA CYS A 46 2.20 -14.30 -12.72
C CYS A 46 2.47 -15.26 -11.56
N PHE A 47 1.66 -15.17 -10.49
CA PHE A 47 1.94 -15.93 -9.26
C PHE A 47 1.92 -17.45 -9.46
N PRO A 48 0.94 -18.06 -10.16
CA PRO A 48 0.94 -19.50 -10.41
C PRO A 48 2.10 -19.98 -11.30
N LEU A 49 2.74 -19.08 -12.05
CA LEU A 49 3.93 -19.38 -12.86
C LEU A 49 5.21 -19.41 -12.01
N ILE A 50 5.26 -18.58 -10.95
CA ILE A 50 6.42 -18.46 -10.07
C ILE A 50 6.40 -19.55 -9.00
N GLU A 51 5.22 -19.82 -8.45
CA GLU A 51 5.00 -20.82 -7.40
C GLU A 51 3.90 -21.79 -7.84
N PRO A 52 4.26 -22.81 -8.63
CA PRO A 52 3.30 -23.81 -9.07
C PRO A 52 2.78 -24.60 -7.86
N ALA A 53 1.51 -24.46 -7.55
CA ALA A 53 0.86 -25.28 -6.53
C ALA A 53 0.87 -26.74 -6.99
N SER A 54 1.53 -27.62 -6.25
CA SER A 54 1.81 -29.01 -6.64
C SER A 54 0.58 -29.88 -6.92
N GLN A 55 -0.62 -29.39 -6.59
CA GLN A 55 -1.90 -30.11 -6.77
C GLN A 55 -2.97 -29.33 -7.52
N MET A 56 -2.67 -28.12 -8.07
CA MET A 56 -3.64 -27.27 -8.75
C MET A 56 -3.20 -26.98 -10.18
N THR A 57 -4.17 -26.95 -11.10
CA THR A 57 -3.90 -26.46 -12.44
C THR A 57 -3.71 -24.94 -12.43
N PHE A 58 -2.98 -24.40 -13.43
CA PHE A 58 -2.79 -22.95 -13.57
C PHE A 58 -4.12 -22.19 -13.48
N TRP A 59 -5.16 -22.64 -14.17
CA TRP A 59 -6.46 -21.98 -14.20
C TRP A 59 -7.17 -21.99 -12.86
N SER A 60 -7.10 -23.08 -12.09
CA SER A 60 -7.70 -23.12 -10.76
C SER A 60 -6.98 -22.20 -9.78
N ALA A 61 -5.65 -22.13 -9.83
CA ALA A 61 -4.87 -21.19 -9.03
C ALA A 61 -5.17 -19.74 -9.44
N PHE A 62 -5.20 -19.43 -10.74
CA PHE A 62 -5.55 -18.11 -11.28
C PHE A 62 -6.92 -17.64 -10.78
N VAL A 63 -7.96 -18.46 -10.94
CA VAL A 63 -9.33 -18.11 -10.51
C VAL A 63 -9.41 -17.89 -9.01
N LEU A 64 -8.78 -18.73 -8.21
CA LEU A 64 -8.79 -18.63 -6.75
C LEU A 64 -8.09 -17.35 -6.27
N ILE A 65 -6.95 -17.00 -6.85
CA ILE A 65 -6.24 -15.77 -6.50
C ILE A 65 -7.03 -14.56 -6.98
N MET A 66 -7.58 -14.59 -8.20
CA MET A 66 -8.39 -13.53 -8.78
C MET A 66 -9.63 -13.24 -7.90
N GLN A 67 -10.35 -14.25 -7.47
CA GLN A 67 -11.51 -14.07 -6.57
C GLN A 67 -11.14 -13.35 -5.29
N LYS A 68 -10.04 -13.74 -4.63
CA LYS A 68 -9.58 -13.11 -3.39
C LYS A 68 -9.07 -11.69 -3.62
N VAL A 69 -8.34 -11.44 -4.69
CA VAL A 69 -7.87 -10.10 -5.05
C VAL A 69 -9.05 -9.18 -5.37
N CYS A 70 -10.03 -9.64 -6.15
CA CYS A 70 -11.24 -8.89 -6.42
C CYS A 70 -12.02 -8.58 -5.13
N LEU A 71 -12.15 -9.53 -4.22
CA LEU A 71 -12.83 -9.32 -2.95
C LEU A 71 -12.16 -8.21 -2.13
N VAL A 72 -10.83 -8.22 -2.04
CA VAL A 72 -10.07 -7.23 -1.24
C VAL A 72 -10.06 -5.84 -1.89
N LEU A 73 -10.06 -5.74 -3.22
CA LEU A 73 -9.98 -4.45 -3.92
C LEU A 73 -11.33 -3.92 -4.37
N VAL A 74 -12.18 -4.79 -4.94
CA VAL A 74 -13.45 -4.36 -5.56
C VAL A 74 -14.55 -4.15 -4.52
N VAL A 75 -14.63 -5.01 -3.51
CA VAL A 75 -15.69 -4.90 -2.49
C VAL A 75 -15.62 -3.59 -1.71
N PRO A 76 -14.47 -3.13 -1.18
CA PRO A 76 -14.39 -1.82 -0.52
C PRO A 76 -14.74 -0.67 -1.47
N MET A 77 -14.35 -0.77 -2.75
CA MET A 77 -14.68 0.23 -3.76
C MET A 77 -16.20 0.29 -4.02
N LEU A 78 -16.86 -0.86 -4.15
CA LEU A 78 -18.31 -0.93 -4.32
C LEU A 78 -19.05 -0.43 -3.09
N LEU A 79 -18.61 -0.79 -1.88
CA LEU A 79 -19.19 -0.27 -0.64
C LEU A 79 -19.07 1.25 -0.57
N ALA A 80 -17.93 1.80 -0.94
CA ALA A 80 -17.73 3.24 -1.01
C ALA A 80 -18.67 3.93 -2.03
N LEU A 81 -18.88 3.33 -3.19
CA LEU A 81 -19.84 3.81 -4.19
C LEU A 81 -21.27 3.72 -3.68
N LEU A 82 -21.63 2.63 -3.01
CA LEU A 82 -22.98 2.44 -2.44
C LEU A 82 -23.31 3.50 -1.38
N THR A 83 -22.36 3.82 -0.48
CA THR A 83 -22.60 4.85 0.55
C THR A 83 -22.86 6.22 -0.06
N LYS A 84 -22.34 6.51 -1.26
CA LYS A 84 -22.61 7.74 -1.98
C LYS A 84 -23.92 7.72 -2.76
N SER A 85 -24.24 6.57 -3.37
CA SER A 85 -25.36 6.45 -4.30
C SER A 85 -26.71 6.20 -3.63
N VAL A 86 -26.69 5.60 -2.42
CA VAL A 86 -27.93 5.24 -1.70
C VAL A 86 -28.35 6.39 -0.79
N PRO A 87 -29.57 6.97 -0.98
CA PRO A 87 -30.04 8.11 -0.19
C PRO A 87 -30.06 7.85 1.32
N LEU A 88 -30.37 6.60 1.72
CA LEU A 88 -30.37 6.18 3.13
C LEU A 88 -29.00 6.29 3.79
N LEU A 89 -27.94 6.02 3.04
CA LEU A 89 -26.55 6.08 3.51
C LEU A 89 -25.93 7.46 3.36
N HIS A 90 -26.60 8.40 2.73
CA HIS A 90 -26.08 9.74 2.47
C HIS A 90 -25.75 10.52 3.75
N ARG A 91 -26.57 10.37 4.81
CA ARG A 91 -26.27 10.97 6.13
C ARG A 91 -24.99 10.41 6.74
N PHE A 92 -24.80 9.10 6.66
CA PHE A 92 -23.59 8.44 7.13
C PHE A 92 -22.37 8.86 6.33
N HIS A 93 -22.51 8.95 5.01
CA HIS A 93 -21.46 9.45 4.12
C HIS A 93 -21.08 10.90 4.47
N GLN A 94 -22.05 11.79 4.66
CA GLN A 94 -21.80 13.17 5.06
C GLN A 94 -21.11 13.27 6.43
N TRP A 95 -21.57 12.49 7.41
CA TRP A 95 -20.93 12.44 8.73
C TRP A 95 -19.47 12.01 8.65
N LEU A 96 -19.18 10.95 7.91
CA LEU A 96 -17.82 10.49 7.70
C LEU A 96 -16.93 11.56 7.06
N ILE A 97 -17.41 12.28 6.05
CA ILE A 97 -16.65 13.32 5.34
C ILE A 97 -16.29 14.50 6.25
N HIS A 98 -17.12 14.79 7.25
CA HIS A 98 -16.88 15.92 8.16
C HIS A 98 -15.83 15.62 9.25
N ILE A 99 -15.37 14.38 9.40
CA ILE A 99 -14.29 14.07 10.34
C ILE A 99 -12.95 14.48 9.69
N PRO A 100 -12.27 15.51 10.23
CA PRO A 100 -11.01 15.95 9.67
C PRO A 100 -9.94 14.87 9.84
N ASP A 101 -9.06 14.75 8.84
CA ASP A 101 -7.91 13.84 8.84
C ASP A 101 -8.21 12.36 9.16
N LEU A 102 -9.47 11.90 9.04
CA LEU A 102 -9.86 10.52 9.36
C LEU A 102 -9.00 9.49 8.60
N SER A 103 -8.72 9.74 7.32
CA SER A 103 -7.85 8.87 6.51
C SER A 103 -6.43 8.77 7.09
N PHE A 104 -5.90 9.85 7.66
CA PHE A 104 -4.59 9.87 8.30
C PHE A 104 -4.59 9.05 9.60
N TYR A 105 -5.62 9.19 10.43
CA TYR A 105 -5.76 8.37 11.65
C TYR A 105 -5.95 6.88 11.34
N LEU A 106 -6.79 6.55 10.35
CA LEU A 106 -6.97 5.16 9.91
C LEU A 106 -5.68 4.57 9.33
N TRP A 107 -4.92 5.37 8.58
CA TRP A 107 -3.59 4.98 8.14
C TRP A 107 -2.66 4.71 9.32
N GLY A 108 -2.61 5.58 10.34
CA GLY A 108 -1.82 5.38 11.54
C GLY A 108 -2.20 4.11 12.30
N CYS A 109 -3.49 3.82 12.48
CA CYS A 109 -3.96 2.57 13.08
C CYS A 109 -3.54 1.35 12.26
N SER A 110 -3.67 1.41 10.93
CA SER A 110 -3.22 0.35 10.04
C SER A 110 -1.71 0.10 10.16
N LEU A 111 -0.90 1.17 10.29
CA LEU A 111 0.53 1.05 10.52
C LEU A 111 0.86 0.30 11.81
N MET A 112 0.17 0.60 12.92
CA MET A 112 0.37 -0.09 14.20
C MET A 112 0.09 -1.59 14.07
N ILE A 113 -1.02 -1.96 13.42
CA ILE A 113 -1.40 -3.36 13.21
C ILE A 113 -0.36 -4.09 12.33
N VAL A 114 0.03 -3.48 11.20
CA VAL A 114 0.99 -4.11 10.27
C VAL A 114 2.38 -4.20 10.90
N THR A 115 2.81 -3.19 11.65
CA THR A 115 4.07 -3.20 12.38
C THR A 115 4.07 -4.30 13.44
N GLY A 116 3.01 -4.41 14.25
CA GLY A 116 2.86 -5.46 15.25
C GLY A 116 2.88 -6.86 14.63
N THR A 117 2.18 -7.06 13.52
CA THR A 117 2.17 -8.33 12.79
C THR A 117 3.55 -8.66 12.22
N THR A 118 4.24 -7.68 11.66
CA THR A 118 5.60 -7.86 11.12
C THR A 118 6.58 -8.24 12.22
N LEU A 119 6.57 -7.53 13.34
CA LEU A 119 7.41 -7.85 14.49
C LEU A 119 7.13 -9.27 15.01
N LYS A 120 5.84 -9.62 15.16
CA LYS A 120 5.45 -10.98 15.53
C LYS A 120 6.05 -12.02 14.58
N ASN A 121 5.93 -11.81 13.27
CA ASN A 121 6.48 -12.73 12.26
C ASN A 121 8.02 -12.83 12.34
N ILE A 122 8.71 -11.73 12.60
CA ILE A 122 10.17 -11.69 12.79
C ILE A 122 10.58 -12.47 14.04
N PHE A 123 9.91 -12.25 15.17
CA PHE A 123 10.21 -12.95 16.43
C PHE A 123 9.92 -14.44 16.38
N HIS A 124 8.94 -14.88 15.61
CA HIS A 124 8.61 -16.30 15.45
C HIS A 124 9.29 -16.95 14.23
N ALA A 125 10.07 -16.18 13.46
CA ALA A 125 10.82 -16.72 12.33
C ALA A 125 11.91 -17.67 12.85
N GLN A 126 11.80 -18.96 12.54
CA GLN A 126 12.80 -19.98 12.87
C GLN A 126 14.00 -19.87 11.92
N THR A 127 14.72 -18.76 12.01
CA THR A 127 15.87 -18.49 11.14
C THR A 127 16.96 -17.73 11.90
N SER A 128 18.16 -17.67 11.36
CA SER A 128 19.28 -16.99 12.02
C SER A 128 19.07 -15.48 12.09
N ILE A 129 19.50 -14.86 13.17
CA ILE A 129 19.48 -13.41 13.36
C ILE A 129 20.23 -12.70 12.23
N SER A 130 21.36 -13.26 11.78
CA SER A 130 22.14 -12.70 10.68
C SER A 130 21.35 -12.62 9.37
N PHE A 131 20.52 -13.62 9.09
CA PHE A 131 19.64 -13.61 7.91
C PHE A 131 18.53 -12.57 8.02
N LEU A 132 17.92 -12.42 9.20
CA LEU A 132 16.91 -11.39 9.45
C LEU A 132 17.51 -9.97 9.33
N LEU A 133 18.70 -9.75 9.86
CA LEU A 133 19.43 -8.48 9.71
C LEU A 133 19.73 -8.18 8.23
N LEU A 134 20.16 -9.20 7.47
CA LEU A 134 20.41 -9.03 6.04
C LEU A 134 19.15 -8.61 5.29
N ILE A 135 18.01 -9.26 5.54
CA ILE A 135 16.71 -8.88 4.93
C ILE A 135 16.34 -7.45 5.35
N GLY A 136 16.52 -7.10 6.62
CA GLY A 136 16.26 -5.74 7.12
C GLY A 136 17.08 -4.68 6.41
N ILE A 137 18.39 -4.91 6.25
CA ILE A 137 19.31 -3.99 5.54
C ILE A 137 18.96 -3.90 4.05
N LEU A 138 18.71 -5.04 3.39
CA LEU A 138 18.31 -5.06 1.99
C LEU A 138 16.97 -4.30 1.80
N GLY A 139 16.02 -4.48 2.71
CA GLY A 139 14.76 -3.73 2.71
C GLY A 139 14.99 -2.22 2.79
N LEU A 140 15.90 -1.76 3.65
CA LEU A 140 16.28 -0.35 3.75
C LEU A 140 16.90 0.16 2.44
N VAL A 141 17.90 -0.55 1.91
CA VAL A 141 18.60 -0.15 0.68
C VAL A 141 17.63 -0.04 -0.48
N VAL A 142 16.79 -1.06 -0.68
CA VAL A 142 15.78 -1.05 -1.75
C VAL A 142 14.79 0.09 -1.55
N CYS A 143 14.34 0.34 -0.33
CA CYS A 143 13.41 1.42 -0.02
C CYS A 143 14.02 2.79 -0.38
N LEU A 144 15.23 3.08 0.08
CA LEU A 144 15.94 4.33 -0.21
C LEU A 144 16.18 4.52 -1.71
N LEU A 145 16.61 3.46 -2.41
CA LEU A 145 16.82 3.50 -3.86
C LEU A 145 15.51 3.81 -4.61
N GLN A 146 14.41 3.19 -4.24
CA GLN A 146 13.12 3.43 -4.89
C GLN A 146 12.64 4.87 -4.70
N TYR A 147 12.73 5.43 -3.48
CA TYR A 147 12.41 6.84 -3.25
C TYR A 147 13.36 7.77 -4.04
N ALA A 148 14.66 7.50 -4.04
CA ALA A 148 15.64 8.32 -4.74
C ALA A 148 15.43 8.30 -6.27
N ILE A 149 15.24 7.11 -6.85
CA ILE A 149 14.99 6.93 -8.29
C ILE A 149 13.67 7.60 -8.68
N GLY A 150 12.60 7.36 -7.90
CA GLY A 150 11.30 7.97 -8.14
C GLY A 150 11.40 9.50 -8.16
N ARG A 151 12.04 10.10 -7.17
CA ARG A 151 12.24 11.55 -7.12
C ARG A 151 13.11 12.07 -8.27
N ARG A 152 14.16 11.33 -8.64
CA ARG A 152 15.02 11.72 -9.76
C ARG A 152 14.24 11.73 -11.08
N ILE A 153 13.47 10.69 -11.35
CA ILE A 153 12.61 10.62 -12.54
C ILE A 153 11.53 11.72 -12.48
N GLY A 154 10.88 11.90 -11.35
CA GLY A 154 9.82 12.90 -11.17
C GLY A 154 10.28 14.33 -11.37
N ARG A 155 11.56 14.65 -11.18
CA ARG A 155 12.11 16.00 -11.47
C ARG A 155 11.98 16.38 -12.93
N PHE A 156 12.06 15.41 -13.85
CA PHE A 156 11.89 15.68 -15.29
C PHE A 156 10.45 16.04 -15.65
N PHE A 157 9.47 15.68 -14.80
CA PHE A 157 8.04 15.91 -15.01
C PHE A 157 7.43 16.90 -14.01
N CYS A 158 8.24 17.63 -13.25
CA CYS A 158 7.81 18.54 -12.18
C CYS A 158 6.90 17.87 -11.11
N SER A 159 7.04 16.56 -10.91
CA SER A 159 6.24 15.72 -10.00
C SER A 159 7.14 14.86 -9.11
N SER A 160 8.16 15.50 -8.49
CA SER A 160 9.21 14.78 -7.73
C SER A 160 8.67 14.08 -6.47
N ILE A 161 7.69 14.69 -5.79
CA ILE A 161 7.08 14.13 -4.58
C ILE A 161 6.22 12.92 -4.97
N GLU A 162 5.34 13.10 -5.94
CA GLU A 162 4.42 12.06 -6.42
C GLU A 162 5.17 10.84 -6.95
N ALA A 163 6.17 11.05 -7.79
CA ALA A 163 6.96 9.96 -8.36
C ALA A 163 7.83 9.27 -7.29
N GLY A 164 8.35 10.01 -6.30
CA GLY A 164 9.03 9.44 -5.15
C GLY A 164 8.09 8.55 -4.33
N GLN A 165 6.90 9.03 -4.02
CA GLN A 165 5.90 8.27 -3.29
C GLN A 165 5.35 7.10 -4.12
N ALA A 166 5.11 7.28 -5.43
CA ALA A 166 4.64 6.24 -6.33
C ALA A 166 5.59 5.04 -6.40
N LEU A 167 6.88 5.30 -6.48
CA LEU A 167 7.89 4.24 -6.56
C LEU A 167 8.29 3.71 -5.17
N GLY A 168 8.38 4.56 -4.17
CA GLY A 168 8.82 4.21 -2.81
C GLY A 168 7.72 3.61 -1.94
N GLN A 169 6.49 4.08 -2.04
CA GLN A 169 5.39 3.61 -1.21
C GLN A 169 4.61 2.48 -1.91
N LYS A 170 4.85 1.26 -1.46
CA LYS A 170 4.21 0.05 -1.98
C LYS A 170 2.97 -0.33 -1.17
N ASN A 171 2.05 -1.06 -1.79
CA ASN A 171 0.98 -1.76 -1.08
C ASN A 171 1.53 -3.02 -0.40
N THR A 172 2.41 -2.80 0.58
CA THR A 172 3.12 -3.88 1.28
C THR A 172 2.22 -4.71 2.17
N ALA A 173 1.13 -4.14 2.70
CA ALA A 173 0.12 -4.90 3.43
C ALA A 173 -0.51 -5.98 2.56
N PHE A 174 -0.80 -5.66 1.30
CA PHE A 174 -1.29 -6.62 0.32
C PHE A 174 -0.23 -7.68 -0.05
N ALA A 175 1.03 -7.27 -0.20
CA ALA A 175 2.13 -8.20 -0.44
C ALA A 175 2.35 -9.17 0.74
N ILE A 176 2.27 -8.68 2.00
CA ILE A 176 2.35 -9.51 3.20
C ILE A 176 1.19 -10.52 3.22
N TRP A 177 -0.03 -10.07 2.91
CA TRP A 177 -1.20 -10.95 2.88
C TRP A 177 -1.06 -12.06 1.82
N ILE A 178 -0.60 -11.75 0.61
CA ILE A 178 -0.34 -12.76 -0.43
C ILE A 178 0.75 -13.72 0.03
N ALA A 179 1.86 -13.22 0.53
CA ALA A 179 2.96 -14.05 1.02
C ALA A 179 2.52 -14.99 2.16
N ALA A 180 1.72 -14.49 3.11
CA ALA A 180 1.18 -15.29 4.20
C ALA A 180 0.17 -16.37 3.75
N THR A 181 -0.55 -16.09 2.66
CA THR A 181 -1.61 -17.00 2.18
C THR A 181 -1.07 -18.09 1.26
N TYR A 182 -0.07 -17.78 0.44
CA TYR A 182 0.36 -18.65 -0.67
C TYR A 182 1.82 -19.07 -0.62
N LEU A 183 2.67 -18.43 0.20
CA LEU A 183 4.08 -18.72 0.31
C LEU A 183 4.44 -19.21 1.71
N HIS A 184 5.70 -19.60 1.89
CA HIS A 184 6.23 -19.93 3.20
C HIS A 184 6.16 -18.70 4.13
N PRO A 185 5.81 -18.85 5.43
CA PRO A 185 5.67 -17.73 6.38
C PRO A 185 6.88 -16.78 6.42
N LEU A 186 8.09 -17.30 6.20
CA LEU A 186 9.31 -16.50 6.13
C LEU A 186 9.29 -15.46 4.99
N SER A 187 8.54 -15.72 3.92
CA SER A 187 8.40 -14.79 2.78
C SER A 187 7.70 -13.48 3.15
N THR A 188 7.00 -13.44 4.29
CA THR A 188 6.35 -12.22 4.79
C THR A 188 7.33 -11.23 5.42
N VAL A 189 8.53 -11.70 5.84
CA VAL A 189 9.53 -10.88 6.53
C VAL A 189 10.09 -9.80 5.62
N GLY A 190 10.35 -10.11 4.34
CA GLY A 190 10.87 -9.13 3.38
C GLY A 190 9.96 -7.90 3.20
N PRO A 191 8.72 -8.08 2.75
CA PRO A 191 7.74 -6.99 2.68
C PRO A 191 7.49 -6.32 4.05
N GLY A 192 7.52 -7.10 5.14
CA GLY A 192 7.40 -6.60 6.50
C GLY A 192 8.52 -5.63 6.88
N CYS A 193 9.78 -5.96 6.62
CA CYS A 193 10.90 -5.04 6.83
C CYS A 193 10.79 -3.81 5.94
N TYR A 194 10.39 -3.98 4.68
CA TYR A 194 10.23 -2.85 3.76
C TYR A 194 9.18 -1.85 4.26
N ILE A 195 8.01 -2.30 4.76
CA ILE A 195 6.97 -1.39 5.24
C ILE A 195 7.42 -0.61 6.49
N LEU A 196 8.23 -1.20 7.36
CA LEU A 196 8.79 -0.48 8.51
C LEU A 196 9.67 0.68 8.04
N TRP A 197 10.58 0.45 7.11
CA TRP A 197 11.45 1.48 6.55
C TRP A 197 10.68 2.54 5.77
N GLN A 198 9.72 2.14 4.94
CA GLN A 198 8.83 3.04 4.22
C GLN A 198 8.13 4.02 5.19
N ASN A 199 7.64 3.52 6.31
CA ASN A 199 6.93 4.33 7.29
C ASN A 199 7.85 5.27 8.05
N ILE A 200 9.06 4.81 8.41
CA ILE A 200 10.10 5.65 9.02
C ILE A 200 10.47 6.80 8.07
N ILE A 201 10.73 6.50 6.79
CA ILE A 201 11.08 7.52 5.79
C ILE A 201 9.93 8.53 5.63
N ASN A 202 8.69 8.07 5.48
CA ASN A 202 7.53 8.95 5.37
C ASN A 202 7.37 9.85 6.60
N SER A 203 7.53 9.28 7.81
CA SER A 203 7.44 10.05 9.05
C SER A 203 8.52 11.12 9.14
N ILE A 204 9.75 10.80 8.76
CA ILE A 204 10.87 11.77 8.74
C ILE A 204 10.60 12.88 7.71
N GLU A 205 10.08 12.55 6.54
CA GLU A 205 9.77 13.52 5.50
C GLU A 205 8.64 14.46 5.90
N ILE A 206 7.55 13.94 6.45
CA ILE A 206 6.43 14.75 6.97
C ILE A 206 6.92 15.67 8.11
N TRP A 207 7.72 15.14 9.04
CA TRP A 207 8.28 15.95 10.13
C TRP A 207 9.17 17.08 9.62
N LYS A 208 10.05 16.81 8.65
CA LYS A 208 10.87 17.83 8.02
C LYS A 208 10.02 18.90 7.35
N ARG A 209 8.98 18.50 6.61
CA ARG A 209 8.08 19.45 5.94
C ARG A 209 7.40 20.39 6.94
N GLY A 210 6.81 19.85 8.02
CA GLY A 210 6.17 20.67 9.05
C GLY A 210 7.10 21.66 9.73
N LYS A 211 8.41 21.40 9.76
CA LYS A 211 9.42 22.30 10.31
C LYS A 211 9.77 23.48 9.38
N TYR A 212 9.49 23.35 8.07
CA TYR A 212 9.68 24.43 7.10
C TYR A 212 8.44 25.32 6.93
N GLU A 213 7.28 24.85 7.40
CA GLU A 213 6.01 25.59 7.32
C GLU A 213 5.65 26.31 8.63
N ALA A 214 6.38 26.04 9.73
CA ALA A 214 6.28 26.71 11.02
C ALA A 214 7.34 27.80 11.15
#